data_2b2e66795aecb2f89a8940498799a73a
#
_entry.id   2b2e66795aecb2f89a8940498799a73a
#
_cell.length_a   1.000
_cell.length_b   1.000
_cell.length_c   1.000
_cell.angle_alpha   90.00
_cell.angle_beta   90.00
_cell.angle_gamma   90.00
#
_symmetry.space_group_name_H-M   'P 1'
#
loop_
_entity.id
_entity.type
_entity.pdbx_description
1 polymer ?
#
loop_
_entity_poly.entity_id
_entity_poly.type
_entity_poly.pdbx_seq_one_letter_code
_entity_poly.pdbx_strand_id
1 'polypeptide(L)'
;MLINVDPILSPDILKTLREMGHGDRLVISDINYPAHSNHNRVHRLDGLDMTTVMKAVLSVFPLDSFVDSAVHRMEVDNQPDEINDANKEVIDAIKEVSGDHWKIGSYERQEFYKESRSTYAYITTSERRPYCNFILTKGVIKPDGTVSVSYTHLTLPTKRIV
;
A
#
# COMPACT_ATOMS: atom_id res chain seq x y z
N MET A 1 22.69 -7.76 3.59
CA MET A 1 21.36 -8.37 3.30
C MET A 1 20.79 -8.99 4.57
N LEU A 2 19.49 -9.11 4.60
CA LEU A 2 18.79 -9.77 5.73
C LEU A 2 18.05 -10.99 5.21
N ILE A 3 17.93 -11.99 6.06
CA ILE A 3 17.21 -13.22 5.70
C ILE A 3 15.74 -12.89 5.51
N ASN A 4 15.14 -13.36 4.41
CA ASN A 4 13.73 -13.17 4.10
C ASN A 4 13.28 -11.72 3.91
N VAL A 5 14.21 -10.81 3.68
CA VAL A 5 13.89 -9.43 3.36
C VAL A 5 14.35 -9.15 1.93
N ASP A 6 13.44 -8.61 1.11
CA ASP A 6 13.75 -8.30 -0.27
C ASP A 6 14.88 -7.26 -0.33
N PRO A 7 15.97 -7.55 -1.06
CA PRO A 7 17.12 -6.63 -1.09
C PRO A 7 16.85 -5.27 -1.72
N ILE A 8 15.73 -5.05 -2.39
CA ILE A 8 15.42 -3.70 -2.87
C ILE A 8 14.98 -2.79 -1.74
N LEU A 9 14.62 -3.34 -0.58
CA LEU A 9 14.26 -2.55 0.57
C LEU A 9 15.53 -2.04 1.25
N SER A 10 15.89 -0.79 0.96
CA SER A 10 17.11 -0.17 1.49
C SER A 10 17.05 0.00 3.00
N PRO A 11 18.19 0.26 3.65
CA PRO A 11 18.19 0.53 5.10
C PRO A 11 17.25 1.66 5.49
N ASP A 12 17.20 2.73 4.69
CA ASP A 12 16.34 3.86 5.00
C ASP A 12 14.85 3.50 4.86
N ILE A 13 14.51 2.72 3.85
CA ILE A 13 13.13 2.26 3.68
C ILE A 13 12.75 1.34 4.83
N LEU A 14 13.61 0.39 5.18
CA LEU A 14 13.33 -0.53 6.29
C LEU A 14 13.16 0.23 7.59
N LYS A 15 13.98 1.25 7.83
CA LYS A 15 13.87 2.09 9.02
C LYS A 15 12.51 2.76 9.04
N THR A 16 12.09 3.37 7.94
CA THR A 16 10.79 4.04 7.85
C THR A 16 9.64 3.06 8.09
N LEU A 17 9.66 1.91 7.43
CA LEU A 17 8.58 0.94 7.57
C LEU A 17 8.52 0.41 9.02
N ARG A 18 9.68 0.26 9.67
CA ARG A 18 9.72 -0.22 11.04
C ARG A 18 9.27 0.85 12.04
N GLU A 19 9.54 2.12 11.75
CA GLU A 19 9.11 3.23 12.60
C GLU A 19 7.59 3.45 12.53
N MET A 20 6.98 3.13 11.41
CA MET A 20 5.53 3.32 11.24
C MET A 20 4.76 2.44 12.22
N GLY A 21 3.72 3.00 12.80
CA GLY A 21 2.85 2.28 13.73
C GLY A 21 1.51 1.96 13.09
N HIS A 22 0.62 1.39 13.90
CA HIS A 22 -0.71 1.02 13.46
C HIS A 22 -1.48 2.28 13.02
N GLY A 23 -2.00 2.22 11.82
CA GLY A 23 -2.77 3.33 11.26
C GLY A 23 -1.94 4.33 10.45
N ASP A 24 -0.62 4.26 10.53
CA ASP A 24 0.20 5.13 9.70
C ASP A 24 0.11 4.70 8.25
N ARG A 25 0.19 5.66 7.34
CA ARG A 25 -0.03 5.40 5.93
C ARG A 25 1.22 5.66 5.10
N LEU A 26 1.37 4.91 4.03
CA LEU A 26 2.49 4.96 3.12
C LEU A 26 1.99 5.17 1.70
N VAL A 27 2.58 6.13 0.98
CA VAL A 27 2.29 6.30 -0.45
C VAL A 27 3.34 5.56 -1.25
N ILE A 28 2.91 4.82 -2.28
CA ILE A 28 3.83 4.29 -3.29
C ILE A 28 3.37 4.89 -4.62
N SER A 29 4.26 5.62 -5.29
CA SER A 29 3.86 6.47 -6.41
C SER A 29 4.57 6.14 -7.72
N ASP A 30 3.93 6.51 -8.82
CA ASP A 30 4.51 6.39 -10.16
C ASP A 30 5.56 7.48 -10.39
N ILE A 31 6.20 7.44 -11.56
CA ILE A 31 7.32 8.33 -11.87
C ILE A 31 6.91 9.79 -12.03
N ASN A 32 5.65 10.06 -12.31
CA ASN A 32 5.16 11.42 -12.53
C ASN A 32 4.58 12.08 -11.28
N TYR A 33 4.47 11.33 -10.20
CA TYR A 33 3.83 11.84 -9.00
C TYR A 33 4.71 12.91 -8.33
N PRO A 34 4.13 14.03 -7.90
CA PRO A 34 4.90 15.12 -7.30
C PRO A 34 5.25 14.84 -5.83
N ALA A 35 6.07 13.82 -5.60
CA ALA A 35 6.36 13.33 -4.26
C ALA A 35 7.14 14.34 -3.41
N HIS A 36 8.24 14.85 -3.94
CA HIS A 36 9.10 15.75 -3.16
C HIS A 36 8.46 17.11 -2.87
N SER A 37 7.51 17.55 -3.68
CA SER A 37 6.81 18.80 -3.41
C SER A 37 5.68 18.61 -2.39
N ASN A 38 5.29 17.37 -2.14
CA ASN A 38 4.18 17.07 -1.22
C ASN A 38 4.62 16.53 0.13
N HIS A 39 5.84 16.06 0.27
CA HIS A 39 6.28 15.39 1.50
C HIS A 39 7.79 15.52 1.72
N ASN A 40 8.22 15.49 2.97
CA ASN A 40 9.62 15.57 3.33
C ASN A 40 10.28 14.19 3.47
N ARG A 41 9.50 13.14 3.70
CA ARG A 41 10.06 11.80 3.88
C ARG A 41 9.76 10.97 2.65
N VAL A 42 10.66 11.07 1.67
CA VAL A 42 10.51 10.43 0.38
C VAL A 42 11.70 9.52 0.12
N HIS A 43 11.43 8.25 -0.15
CA HIS A 43 12.46 7.27 -0.53
C HIS A 43 12.30 6.96 -2.00
N ARG A 44 13.41 6.94 -2.75
CA ARG A 44 13.36 6.71 -4.18
C ARG A 44 13.82 5.29 -4.51
N LEU A 45 13.04 4.61 -5.35
CA LEU A 45 13.43 3.32 -5.92
C LEU A 45 13.41 3.46 -7.45
N ASP A 46 14.37 4.22 -7.96
CA ASP A 46 14.47 4.49 -9.39
C ASP A 46 14.82 3.21 -10.15
N GLY A 47 14.25 3.04 -11.31
CA GLY A 47 14.50 1.86 -12.13
C GLY A 47 13.58 0.68 -11.89
N LEU A 48 12.73 0.75 -10.85
CA LEU A 48 11.82 -0.34 -10.51
C LEU A 48 10.38 0.08 -10.80
N ASP A 49 9.57 -0.87 -11.25
CA ASP A 49 8.16 -0.58 -11.52
C ASP A 49 7.32 -0.74 -10.26
N MET A 50 6.07 -0.34 -10.34
CA MET A 50 5.16 -0.36 -9.19
C MET A 50 4.94 -1.77 -8.65
N THR A 51 4.73 -2.73 -9.54
CA THR A 51 4.43 -4.10 -9.11
C THR A 51 5.59 -4.68 -8.29
N THR A 52 6.81 -4.49 -8.76
CA THR A 52 8.01 -4.97 -8.06
C THR A 52 8.13 -4.34 -6.68
N VAL A 53 7.95 -3.03 -6.59
CA VAL A 53 8.06 -2.31 -5.33
C VAL A 53 6.91 -2.67 -4.39
N MET A 54 5.69 -2.77 -4.90
CA MET A 54 4.53 -3.13 -4.09
C MET A 54 4.73 -4.50 -3.44
N LYS A 55 5.19 -5.49 -4.22
CA LYS A 55 5.42 -6.83 -3.68
C LYS A 55 6.48 -6.82 -2.58
N ALA A 56 7.57 -6.09 -2.79
CA ALA A 56 8.65 -6.01 -1.80
C ALA A 56 8.16 -5.37 -0.51
N VAL A 57 7.43 -4.27 -0.60
CA VAL A 57 6.91 -3.57 0.57
C VAL A 57 5.93 -4.47 1.31
N LEU A 58 4.98 -5.07 0.61
CA LEU A 58 3.96 -5.89 1.25
C LEU A 58 4.51 -7.18 1.86
N SER A 59 5.70 -7.60 1.46
CA SER A 59 6.33 -8.77 2.08
C SER A 59 6.68 -8.53 3.54
N VAL A 60 6.75 -7.26 3.98
CA VAL A 60 7.07 -6.91 5.36
C VAL A 60 6.04 -5.96 6.00
N PHE A 61 5.06 -5.50 5.24
CA PHE A 61 4.13 -4.46 5.68
C PHE A 61 2.72 -5.07 5.84
N PRO A 62 2.20 -5.16 7.06
CA PRO A 62 0.87 -5.69 7.26
C PRO A 62 -0.17 -4.64 6.88
N LEU A 63 -1.22 -5.05 6.18
CA LEU A 63 -2.33 -4.16 5.87
C LEU A 63 -3.31 -4.12 7.04
N ASP A 64 -3.94 -2.96 7.24
CA ASP A 64 -4.81 -2.73 8.38
C ASP A 64 -6.22 -3.25 8.14
N SER A 65 -6.69 -4.12 9.01
CA SER A 65 -8.04 -4.66 8.94
C SER A 65 -9.05 -3.84 9.76
N PHE A 66 -8.60 -2.80 10.45
CA PHE A 66 -9.45 -2.00 11.31
C PHE A 66 -10.09 -0.81 10.58
N VAL A 67 -9.73 -0.58 9.33
CA VAL A 67 -10.32 0.44 8.49
C VAL A 67 -11.10 -0.21 7.36
N ASP A 68 -11.99 0.53 6.73
CA ASP A 68 -12.81 0.00 5.64
C ASP A 68 -11.97 -0.47 4.47
N SER A 69 -10.95 0.28 4.09
CA SER A 69 -10.01 -0.11 3.03
C SER A 69 -8.59 0.25 3.45
N ALA A 70 -7.72 -0.76 3.50
CA ALA A 70 -6.31 -0.55 3.84
C ALA A 70 -5.49 -0.13 2.62
N VAL A 71 -6.05 -0.21 1.44
CA VAL A 71 -5.41 0.18 0.19
C VAL A 71 -6.33 1.11 -0.55
N HIS A 72 -5.82 2.27 -0.95
CA HIS A 72 -6.55 3.19 -1.81
C HIS A 72 -5.71 3.46 -3.05
N ARG A 73 -6.33 3.39 -4.21
CA ARG A 73 -5.68 3.73 -5.47
C ARG A 73 -6.15 5.10 -5.95
N MET A 74 -5.38 5.73 -6.81
CA MET A 74 -5.83 6.94 -7.50
C MET A 74 -6.77 6.50 -8.65
N GLU A 75 -7.91 7.16 -8.77
CA GLU A 75 -8.88 6.86 -9.82
C GLU A 75 -8.35 7.25 -11.19
N VAL A 76 -8.67 6.44 -12.19
CA VAL A 76 -8.30 6.73 -13.58
C VAL A 76 -9.33 7.70 -14.12
N ASP A 77 -8.88 8.86 -14.57
CA ASP A 77 -9.76 9.93 -15.09
C ASP A 77 -10.93 10.25 -14.14
N ASN A 78 -10.67 10.16 -12.85
CA ASN A 78 -11.64 10.44 -11.78
C ASN A 78 -12.89 9.54 -11.86
N GLN A 79 -12.72 8.33 -12.38
CA GLN A 79 -13.80 7.34 -12.48
C GLN A 79 -13.52 6.20 -11.48
N PRO A 80 -14.31 6.08 -10.42
CA PRO A 80 -14.04 5.06 -9.40
C PRO A 80 -14.14 3.62 -9.90
N ASP A 81 -14.87 3.40 -10.99
CA ASP A 81 -15.01 2.06 -11.52
C ASP A 81 -14.01 1.71 -12.62
N GLU A 82 -13.21 2.69 -13.07
CA GLU A 82 -12.25 2.45 -14.13
C GLU A 82 -10.94 1.95 -13.56
N ILE A 83 -10.40 0.90 -14.17
CA ILE A 83 -9.12 0.33 -13.78
C ILE A 83 -8.30 0.12 -15.04
N ASN A 84 -7.12 0.70 -15.11
CA ASN A 84 -6.24 0.46 -16.25
C ASN A 84 -5.38 -0.78 -16.02
N ASP A 85 -4.59 -1.19 -17.02
CA ASP A 85 -3.77 -2.40 -16.94
C ASP A 85 -2.77 -2.33 -15.78
N ALA A 86 -2.17 -1.18 -15.54
CA ALA A 86 -1.22 -1.03 -14.46
C ALA A 86 -1.87 -1.24 -13.10
N ASN A 87 -3.04 -0.63 -12.89
CA ASN A 87 -3.76 -0.81 -11.63
C ASN A 87 -4.16 -2.27 -11.44
N LYS A 88 -4.61 -2.93 -12.51
CA LYS A 88 -5.03 -4.32 -12.40
C LYS A 88 -3.85 -5.21 -12.01
N GLU A 89 -2.69 -4.99 -12.63
CA GLU A 89 -1.49 -5.75 -12.32
C GLU A 89 -1.08 -5.58 -10.85
N VAL A 90 -1.14 -4.36 -10.34
CA VAL A 90 -0.78 -4.07 -8.96
C VAL A 90 -1.80 -4.66 -7.98
N ILE A 91 -3.09 -4.57 -8.30
CA ILE A 91 -4.13 -5.16 -7.45
C ILE A 91 -3.94 -6.68 -7.38
N ASP A 92 -3.62 -7.33 -8.51
CA ASP A 92 -3.35 -8.76 -8.51
C ASP A 92 -2.12 -9.08 -7.65
N ALA A 93 -1.10 -8.24 -7.69
CA ALA A 93 0.10 -8.42 -6.86
C ALA A 93 -0.22 -8.27 -5.36
N ILE A 94 -1.07 -7.32 -5.00
CA ILE A 94 -1.52 -7.14 -3.62
C ILE A 94 -2.22 -8.41 -3.13
N LYS A 95 -3.10 -8.96 -3.96
CA LYS A 95 -3.82 -10.17 -3.60
C LYS A 95 -2.89 -11.36 -3.48
N GLU A 96 -1.89 -11.44 -4.34
CA GLU A 96 -0.93 -12.54 -4.29
C GLU A 96 -0.13 -12.52 -2.99
N VAL A 97 0.33 -11.37 -2.55
CA VAL A 97 1.21 -11.26 -1.38
C VAL A 97 0.42 -11.18 -0.08
N SER A 98 -0.66 -10.43 -0.04
CA SER A 98 -1.37 -10.12 1.21
C SER A 98 -2.69 -10.86 1.37
N GLY A 99 -3.17 -11.53 0.33
CA GLY A 99 -4.45 -12.23 0.35
C GLY A 99 -5.52 -11.47 -0.43
N ASP A 100 -6.53 -12.17 -0.89
CA ASP A 100 -7.52 -11.60 -1.80
C ASP A 100 -8.73 -10.99 -1.08
N HIS A 101 -8.74 -11.03 0.24
CA HIS A 101 -9.84 -10.48 1.02
C HIS A 101 -9.77 -8.97 1.26
N TRP A 102 -8.67 -8.33 0.85
CA TRP A 102 -8.50 -6.90 1.11
C TRP A 102 -9.31 -6.05 0.14
N LYS A 103 -10.08 -5.10 0.67
CA LYS A 103 -10.88 -4.22 -0.14
C LYS A 103 -9.98 -3.11 -0.67
N ILE A 104 -10.07 -2.82 -1.96
CA ILE A 104 -9.30 -1.75 -2.59
C ILE A 104 -10.25 -0.56 -2.78
N GLY A 105 -10.00 0.49 -2.05
CA GLY A 105 -10.74 1.75 -2.20
C GLY A 105 -10.08 2.64 -3.25
N SER A 106 -10.66 3.80 -3.48
CA SER A 106 -10.10 4.76 -4.42
C SER A 106 -10.34 6.19 -3.96
N TYR A 107 -9.48 7.09 -4.42
CA TYR A 107 -9.67 8.52 -4.27
C TYR A 107 -9.58 9.14 -5.66
N GLU A 108 -10.40 10.17 -5.94
CA GLU A 108 -10.21 10.92 -7.16
C GLU A 108 -8.88 11.67 -7.01
N ARG A 109 -8.33 12.17 -8.11
CA ARG A 109 -6.95 12.67 -8.14
C ARG A 109 -6.64 13.75 -7.10
N GLN A 110 -7.47 14.76 -6.96
CA GLN A 110 -7.23 15.84 -6.01
C GLN A 110 -7.37 15.37 -4.57
N GLU A 111 -8.32 14.48 -4.32
CA GLU A 111 -8.47 13.90 -3.00
C GLU A 111 -7.26 13.02 -2.67
N PHE A 112 -6.73 12.31 -3.66
CA PHE A 112 -5.52 11.50 -3.46
C PHE A 112 -4.35 12.41 -3.05
N TYR A 113 -4.15 13.53 -3.74
CA TYR A 113 -3.09 14.46 -3.38
C TYR A 113 -3.27 14.98 -1.95
N LYS A 114 -4.49 15.31 -1.59
CA LYS A 114 -4.77 15.82 -0.25
C LYS A 114 -4.47 14.76 0.80
N GLU A 115 -4.98 13.55 0.61
CA GLU A 115 -4.77 12.46 1.57
C GLU A 115 -3.29 12.08 1.66
N SER A 116 -2.58 12.11 0.54
CA SER A 116 -1.19 11.72 0.53
C SER A 116 -0.30 12.65 1.36
N ARG A 117 -0.67 13.92 1.48
CA ARG A 117 0.14 14.87 2.26
C ARG A 117 0.13 14.57 3.75
N SER A 118 -0.88 13.88 4.24
CA SER A 118 -0.98 13.53 5.66
C SER A 118 -0.45 12.13 5.98
N THR A 119 0.21 11.48 5.01
CA THR A 119 0.79 10.16 5.24
C THR A 119 2.14 10.26 5.94
N TYR A 120 2.65 9.12 6.40
CA TYR A 120 3.92 9.10 7.12
C TYR A 120 5.12 9.26 6.19
N ALA A 121 5.08 8.62 5.04
CA ALA A 121 6.19 8.62 4.11
C ALA A 121 5.74 8.23 2.70
N TYR A 122 6.64 8.45 1.75
CA TYR A 122 6.44 8.08 0.35
C TYR A 122 7.58 7.17 -0.10
N ILE A 123 7.26 6.23 -0.99
CA ILE A 123 8.24 5.51 -1.78
C ILE A 123 7.90 5.80 -3.24
N THR A 124 8.84 6.36 -4.00
CA THR A 124 8.64 6.63 -5.42
C THR A 124 9.22 5.50 -6.25
N THR A 125 8.62 5.23 -7.39
CA THR A 125 9.07 4.20 -8.32
C THR A 125 9.33 4.82 -9.69
N SER A 126 9.86 4.04 -10.61
CA SER A 126 9.96 4.44 -12.01
C SER A 126 8.81 3.88 -12.85
N GLU A 127 7.65 3.61 -12.23
CA GLU A 127 6.48 3.16 -12.96
C GLU A 127 6.06 4.24 -13.95
N ARG A 128 6.01 3.90 -15.21
CA ARG A 128 5.75 4.89 -16.28
C ARG A 128 4.27 5.00 -16.64
N ARG A 129 3.47 4.00 -16.30
CA ARG A 129 2.04 3.99 -16.65
C ARG A 129 1.27 4.93 -15.73
N PRO A 130 0.27 5.64 -16.25
CA PRO A 130 -0.42 6.69 -15.49
C PRO A 130 -1.35 6.16 -14.39
N TYR A 131 -1.66 7.02 -13.46
CA TYR A 131 -2.59 6.76 -12.34
C TYR A 131 -2.17 5.58 -11.46
N CYS A 132 -0.92 5.19 -11.48
CA CYS A 132 -0.46 4.03 -10.71
C CYS A 132 0.11 4.51 -9.38
N ASN A 133 -0.78 4.99 -8.52
CA ASN A 133 -0.42 5.55 -7.22
C ASN A 133 -1.32 4.93 -6.16
N PHE A 134 -0.73 4.55 -5.02
CA PHE A 134 -1.44 3.83 -3.96
C PHE A 134 -1.10 4.37 -2.58
N ILE A 135 -2.07 4.34 -1.68
CA ILE A 135 -1.86 4.65 -0.27
C ILE A 135 -2.19 3.38 0.52
N LEU A 136 -1.24 2.93 1.33
CA LEU A 136 -1.40 1.74 2.17
C LEU A 136 -1.52 2.17 3.63
N THR A 137 -2.41 1.55 4.38
CA THR A 137 -2.55 1.78 5.82
C THR A 137 -1.95 0.61 6.57
N LYS A 138 -1.01 0.89 7.47
CA LYS A 138 -0.28 -0.15 8.20
C LYS A 138 -1.13 -0.76 9.29
N GLY A 139 -1.17 -2.07 9.34
CA GLY A 139 -1.94 -2.83 10.29
C GLY A 139 -1.12 -3.39 11.44
N VAL A 140 -1.62 -4.45 12.03
CA VAL A 140 -1.07 -5.03 13.25
C VAL A 140 -0.64 -6.47 13.00
N ILE A 141 0.53 -6.84 13.53
CA ILE A 141 0.96 -8.23 13.57
C ILE A 141 0.74 -8.71 15.00
N LYS A 142 0.02 -9.81 15.16
CA LYS A 142 -0.32 -10.35 16.47
C LYS A 142 0.90 -11.04 17.10
N PRO A 143 0.85 -11.33 18.40
CA PRO A 143 1.98 -11.99 19.08
C PRO A 143 2.43 -13.31 18.46
N ASP A 144 1.53 -14.02 17.77
CA ASP A 144 1.87 -15.27 17.10
C ASP A 144 2.53 -15.04 15.72
N GLY A 145 2.73 -13.79 15.31
CA GLY A 145 3.39 -13.46 14.06
C GLY A 145 2.46 -13.34 12.87
N THR A 146 1.16 -13.55 13.04
CA THR A 146 0.22 -13.43 11.93
C THR A 146 -0.39 -12.02 11.87
N VAL A 147 -0.82 -11.62 10.67
CA VAL A 147 -1.44 -10.31 10.48
C VAL A 147 -2.84 -10.33 11.09
N SER A 148 -3.16 -9.29 11.86
CA SER A 148 -4.48 -9.18 12.46
C SER A 148 -5.52 -8.92 11.38
N VAL A 149 -6.63 -9.66 11.42
CA VAL A 149 -7.71 -9.54 10.45
C VAL A 149 -8.99 -9.24 11.20
N SER A 150 -9.78 -8.31 10.69
CA SER A 150 -11.05 -7.96 11.32
C SER A 150 -12.09 -9.00 10.99
N TYR A 151 -12.75 -9.52 12.03
CA TYR A 151 -13.76 -10.52 11.81
C TYR A 151 -15.04 -9.93 11.23
N THR A 152 -15.18 -8.63 11.18
CA THR A 152 -16.35 -8.06 10.57
C THR A 152 -16.33 -8.36 9.08
N HIS A 153 -15.16 -8.69 8.52
CA HIS A 153 -15.10 -8.98 7.11
C HIS A 153 -15.31 -10.45 6.90
N LEU A 154 -15.12 -11.24 7.89
CA LEU A 154 -15.20 -12.65 7.76
C LEU A 154 -16.51 -13.16 8.08
N THR A 155 -17.32 -12.54 8.41
CA THR A 155 -18.46 -12.96 8.58
C THR A 155 -19.04 -13.35 9.67
N LEU A 156 -20.06 -13.18 9.66
CA LEU A 156 -20.79 -13.48 10.65
C LEU A 156 -20.92 -14.84 10.92
N PRO A 157 -20.93 -15.65 10.04
CA PRO A 157 -21.17 -17.02 10.23
C PRO A 157 -20.23 -17.54 11.21
N THR A 158 -19.07 -17.11 11.15
CA THR A 158 -18.08 -17.62 12.00
C THR A 158 -18.39 -17.36 13.37
N LYS A 159 -19.00 -16.32 13.57
CA LYS A 159 -19.18 -15.98 14.89
C LYS A 159 -20.18 -16.79 15.45
N ARG A 160 -21.11 -17.23 14.72
CA ARG A 160 -22.07 -17.88 15.32
C ARG A 160 -21.72 -19.13 15.70
N ILE A 161 -20.74 -19.59 15.29
CA ILE A 161 -20.36 -20.82 15.55
C ILE A 161 -19.89 -20.89 16.82
N VAL A 162 -19.66 -19.93 17.33
CA VAL A 162 -19.10 -19.98 18.55
C VAL A 162 -19.83 -20.09 19.53
#